data_7d7de4f26863eb1375a178142f7825ed
#
_entry.id   7d7de4f26863eb1375a178142f7825ed
#
_cell.length_a   1.000
_cell.length_b   1.000
_cell.length_c   1.000
_cell.angle_alpha   90.00
_cell.angle_beta   90.00
_cell.angle_gamma   90.00
#
_symmetry.space_group_name_H-M   'P 1'
#
loop_
_entity.id
_entity.type
_entity.pdbx_description
1 polymer ?
#
loop_
_entity_poly.entity_id
_entity_poly.type
_entity_poly.pdbx_seq_one_letter_code
_entity_poly.pdbx_strand_id
1 'polypeptide(L)'
;MDFSTENDTLSRISKALYGDALTLAVMDPKDISLLKKNARILKKDVFQQLTANIGRDKRLSSVPLCHRLSDGRVEVLSGNHRVQASVEAGIERILVMIIEEDLTRSQAVAIQLSHNALVGEDDPALLAELWAEIEDIAAKTYAGLSSD
;
A
#
# COMPACT_ATOMS: atom_id res chain seq x y z
N MET A 1 -19.16 -4.33 -8.66
CA MET A 1 -19.69 -4.74 -7.34
C MET A 1 -19.83 -3.51 -6.46
N ASP A 2 -20.94 -3.39 -5.76
CA ASP A 2 -21.24 -2.20 -4.96
C ASP A 2 -20.91 -2.45 -3.48
N PHE A 3 -20.03 -1.64 -2.93
CA PHE A 3 -19.61 -1.71 -1.52
C PHE A 3 -20.11 -0.53 -0.69
N SER A 4 -21.15 0.18 -1.17
CA SER A 4 -21.63 1.41 -0.52
C SER A 4 -22.01 1.22 0.94
N THR A 5 -22.72 0.13 1.26
CA THR A 5 -23.19 -0.14 2.62
C THR A 5 -22.00 -0.37 3.56
N GLU A 6 -21.05 -1.20 3.14
CA GLU A 6 -19.85 -1.50 3.92
C GLU A 6 -18.99 -0.25 4.09
N ASN A 7 -18.83 0.52 3.03
CA ASN A 7 -18.00 1.72 3.06
C ASN A 7 -18.63 2.85 3.86
N ASP A 8 -19.94 2.97 3.90
CA ASP A 8 -20.62 3.94 4.77
C ASP A 8 -20.34 3.63 6.24
N THR A 9 -20.38 2.37 6.64
CA THR A 9 -20.07 1.95 8.00
C THR A 9 -18.59 2.19 8.32
N LEU A 10 -17.70 1.80 7.42
CA LEU A 10 -16.25 1.99 7.59
C LEU A 10 -15.88 3.47 7.62
N SER A 11 -16.56 4.30 6.86
CA SER A 11 -16.33 5.75 6.85
C SER A 11 -16.64 6.36 8.22
N ARG A 12 -17.73 5.95 8.85
CA ARG A 12 -18.08 6.42 10.19
C ARG A 12 -17.05 5.99 11.23
N ILE A 13 -16.60 4.74 11.17
CA ILE A 13 -15.56 4.22 12.07
C ILE A 13 -14.24 4.97 11.85
N SER A 14 -13.86 5.17 10.59
CA SER A 14 -12.62 5.87 10.25
C SER A 14 -12.63 7.30 10.77
N LYS A 15 -13.75 8.00 10.60
CA LYS A 15 -13.88 9.38 11.08
C LYS A 15 -13.76 9.47 12.60
N ALA A 16 -14.33 8.51 13.31
CA ALA A 16 -14.24 8.45 14.76
C ALA A 16 -12.81 8.20 15.25
N LEU A 17 -12.03 7.38 14.53
CA LEU A 17 -10.67 7.01 14.92
C LEU A 17 -9.60 7.97 14.40
N TYR A 18 -9.76 8.47 13.18
CA TYR A 18 -8.69 9.16 12.43
C TYR A 18 -9.09 10.55 11.95
N GLY A 19 -10.33 10.99 12.17
CA GLY A 19 -10.82 12.23 11.59
C GLY A 19 -10.89 12.13 10.07
N ASP A 20 -10.37 13.15 9.38
CA ASP A 20 -10.36 13.18 7.91
C ASP A 20 -9.03 12.70 7.31
N ALA A 21 -8.09 12.25 8.14
CA ALA A 21 -6.74 11.93 7.70
C ALA A 21 -6.63 10.57 7.01
N LEU A 22 -7.47 9.61 7.41
CA LEU A 22 -7.35 8.23 6.94
C LEU A 22 -8.71 7.56 6.91
N THR A 23 -8.96 6.78 5.86
CA THR A 23 -10.21 6.05 5.65
C THR A 23 -9.94 4.56 5.49
N LEU A 24 -10.74 3.75 6.18
CA LEU A 24 -10.84 2.32 5.90
C LEU A 24 -11.92 2.11 4.84
N ALA A 25 -11.64 1.29 3.84
CA ALA A 25 -12.60 1.05 2.75
C ALA A 25 -12.47 -0.36 2.19
N VAL A 26 -13.56 -0.86 1.63
CA VAL A 26 -13.56 -2.09 0.84
C VAL A 26 -13.46 -1.69 -0.63
N MET A 27 -12.52 -2.32 -1.34
CA MET A 27 -12.30 -2.05 -2.77
C MET A 27 -12.06 -3.36 -3.51
N ASP A 28 -12.40 -3.36 -4.80
CA ASP A 28 -11.90 -4.39 -5.71
C ASP A 28 -10.40 -4.13 -5.92
N PRO A 29 -9.53 -5.13 -5.70
CA PRO A 29 -8.08 -4.90 -5.86
C PRO A 29 -7.69 -4.46 -7.27
N LYS A 30 -8.50 -4.75 -8.29
CA LYS A 30 -8.26 -4.27 -9.66
C LYS A 30 -8.37 -2.76 -9.80
N ASP A 31 -9.10 -2.11 -8.88
CA ASP A 31 -9.30 -0.65 -8.90
C ASP A 31 -8.19 0.09 -8.15
N ILE A 32 -7.22 -0.63 -7.58
CA ILE A 32 -6.10 -0.04 -6.87
C ILE A 32 -4.92 0.07 -7.83
N SER A 33 -4.34 1.27 -7.92
CA SER A 33 -3.15 1.50 -8.73
C SER A 33 -1.93 0.92 -8.04
N LEU A 34 -1.17 0.11 -8.78
CA LEU A 34 0.07 -0.48 -8.26
C LEU A 34 1.22 0.52 -8.40
N LEU A 35 2.21 0.38 -7.53
CA LEU A 35 3.44 1.18 -7.64
C LEU A 35 4.24 0.75 -8.86
N LYS A 36 4.71 1.75 -9.62
CA LYS A 36 5.62 1.50 -10.75
C LYS A 36 7.01 1.09 -10.28
N LYS A 37 7.45 1.65 -9.14
CA LYS A 37 8.71 1.33 -8.49
C LYS A 37 8.41 0.77 -7.12
N ASN A 38 8.86 -0.46 -6.87
CA ASN A 38 8.66 -1.14 -5.60
C ASN A 38 10.02 -1.68 -5.14
N ALA A 39 10.55 -1.16 -4.04
CA ALA A 39 11.86 -1.54 -3.53
C ALA A 39 11.92 -2.98 -3.03
N ARG A 40 10.79 -3.54 -2.64
CA ARG A 40 10.74 -4.90 -2.10
C ARG A 40 10.82 -5.94 -3.22
N ILE A 41 11.77 -6.86 -3.10
CA ILE A 41 11.90 -8.01 -4.02
C ILE A 41 11.05 -9.15 -3.49
N LEU A 42 10.32 -9.80 -4.39
CA LEU A 42 9.61 -11.03 -4.07
C LEU A 42 9.89 -12.04 -5.18
N LYS A 43 10.48 -13.17 -4.82
CA LYS A 43 10.82 -14.24 -5.78
C LYS A 43 9.54 -14.80 -6.39
N LYS A 44 9.64 -15.28 -7.64
CA LYS A 44 8.50 -15.79 -8.38
C LYS A 44 7.78 -16.93 -7.66
N ASP A 45 8.52 -17.88 -7.09
CA ASP A 45 7.95 -19.00 -6.36
C ASP A 45 7.25 -18.56 -5.06
N VAL A 46 7.82 -17.57 -4.37
CA VAL A 46 7.22 -16.98 -3.18
C VAL A 46 5.93 -16.24 -3.55
N PHE A 47 5.94 -15.49 -4.65
CA PHE A 47 4.75 -14.79 -5.14
C PHE A 47 3.65 -15.79 -5.54
N GLN A 48 4.00 -16.88 -6.20
CA GLN A 48 3.04 -17.93 -6.54
C GLN A 48 2.44 -18.58 -5.29
N GLN A 49 3.25 -18.80 -4.25
CA GLN A 49 2.77 -19.33 -2.99
C GLN A 49 1.85 -18.34 -2.29
N LEU A 50 2.19 -17.04 -2.29
CA LEU A 50 1.34 -15.99 -1.76
C LEU A 50 -0.03 -15.98 -2.45
N THR A 51 -0.03 -16.03 -3.79
CA THR A 51 -1.25 -16.07 -4.59
C THR A 51 -2.09 -17.29 -4.25
N ALA A 52 -1.47 -18.47 -4.12
CA ALA A 52 -2.17 -19.70 -3.77
C ALA A 52 -2.78 -19.62 -2.37
N ASN A 53 -2.06 -19.05 -1.41
CA ASN A 53 -2.55 -18.89 -0.03
C ASN A 53 -3.75 -17.94 0.03
N ILE A 54 -3.68 -16.82 -0.68
CA ILE A 54 -4.78 -15.86 -0.75
C ILE A 54 -6.01 -16.50 -1.41
N GLY A 55 -5.81 -17.26 -2.48
CA GLY A 55 -6.89 -17.97 -3.17
C GLY A 55 -7.54 -19.04 -2.30
N ARG A 56 -6.75 -19.74 -1.51
CA ARG A 56 -7.25 -20.74 -0.56
C ARG A 56 -8.04 -20.09 0.57
N ASP A 57 -7.48 -19.04 1.19
CA ASP A 57 -8.06 -18.38 2.35
C ASP A 57 -9.18 -17.41 1.99
N LYS A 58 -9.27 -17.01 0.72
CA LYS A 58 -10.24 -16.06 0.19
C LYS A 58 -10.14 -14.67 0.82
N ARG A 59 -8.98 -14.32 1.35
CA ARG A 59 -8.74 -13.04 2.02
C ARG A 59 -7.26 -12.74 2.15
N LEU A 60 -6.95 -11.47 2.39
CA LEU A 60 -5.61 -11.04 2.81
C LEU A 60 -5.48 -11.17 4.32
N SER A 61 -4.28 -11.45 4.79
CA SER A 61 -3.94 -11.50 6.21
C SER A 61 -3.43 -10.16 6.75
N SER A 62 -3.27 -9.17 5.89
CA SER A 62 -2.87 -7.81 6.27
C SER A 62 -3.59 -6.79 5.41
N VAL A 63 -3.70 -5.56 5.92
CA VAL A 63 -4.41 -4.48 5.24
C VAL A 63 -3.41 -3.63 4.47
N PRO A 64 -3.52 -3.53 3.14
CA PRO A 64 -2.65 -2.64 2.36
C PRO A 64 -2.85 -1.18 2.75
N LEU A 65 -1.75 -0.43 2.80
CA LEU A 65 -1.78 1.01 3.01
C LEU A 65 -1.70 1.70 1.65
N CYS A 66 -2.66 2.59 1.40
CA CYS A 66 -2.79 3.30 0.14
C CYS A 66 -2.87 4.80 0.39
N HIS A 67 -2.81 5.59 -0.67
CA HIS A 67 -3.13 7.00 -0.59
C HIS A 67 -4.03 7.40 -1.77
N ARG A 68 -4.85 8.42 -1.53
CA ARG A 68 -5.71 8.96 -2.57
C ARG A 68 -4.95 10.04 -3.35
N LEU A 69 -4.88 9.85 -4.65
CA LEU A 69 -4.26 10.82 -5.55
C LEU A 69 -5.23 11.98 -5.82
N SER A 70 -4.69 13.10 -6.31
CA SER A 70 -5.47 14.29 -6.60
C SER A 70 -6.57 14.06 -7.64
N ASP A 71 -6.41 13.07 -8.51
CA ASP A 71 -7.42 12.69 -9.51
C ASP A 71 -8.45 11.70 -8.98
N GLY A 72 -8.39 11.34 -7.69
CA GLY A 72 -9.32 10.43 -7.04
C GLY A 72 -8.91 8.96 -7.07
N ARG A 73 -7.87 8.60 -7.81
CA ARG A 73 -7.36 7.22 -7.81
C ARG A 73 -6.76 6.87 -6.45
N VAL A 74 -6.78 5.59 -6.13
CA VAL A 74 -6.16 5.04 -4.92
C VAL A 74 -4.92 4.24 -5.34
N GLU A 75 -3.75 4.65 -4.85
CA GLU A 75 -2.48 4.00 -5.15
C GLU A 75 -1.93 3.34 -3.90
N VAL A 76 -1.45 2.09 -4.05
CA VAL A 76 -0.86 1.38 -2.93
C VAL A 76 0.51 1.98 -2.55
N LEU A 77 0.77 2.11 -1.25
CA LEU A 77 2.07 2.50 -0.70
C LEU A 77 2.79 1.30 -0.08
N SER A 78 2.06 0.45 0.61
CA SER A 78 2.59 -0.75 1.24
C SER A 78 1.63 -1.90 1.02
N GLY A 79 2.13 -3.04 0.58
CA GLY A 79 1.34 -4.21 0.24
C GLY A 79 1.14 -4.40 -1.25
N ASN A 80 2.02 -3.86 -2.08
CA ASN A 80 1.93 -3.94 -3.54
C ASN A 80 1.81 -5.39 -4.04
N HIS A 81 2.65 -6.28 -3.52
CA HIS A 81 2.61 -7.70 -3.93
C HIS A 81 1.32 -8.38 -3.48
N ARG A 82 0.77 -8.02 -2.32
CA ARG A 82 -0.48 -8.59 -1.83
C ARG A 82 -1.67 -8.14 -2.66
N VAL A 83 -1.70 -6.86 -3.07
CA VAL A 83 -2.73 -6.36 -3.97
C VAL A 83 -2.64 -7.10 -5.32
N GLN A 84 -1.45 -7.20 -5.88
CA GLN A 84 -1.23 -7.90 -7.14
C GLN A 84 -1.63 -9.38 -7.05
N ALA A 85 -1.24 -10.06 -5.98
CA ALA A 85 -1.58 -11.45 -5.76
C ALA A 85 -3.09 -11.65 -5.55
N SER A 86 -3.77 -10.69 -4.94
CA SER A 86 -5.23 -10.72 -4.80
C SER A 86 -5.94 -10.69 -6.15
N VAL A 87 -5.46 -9.85 -7.06
CA VAL A 87 -5.99 -9.79 -8.42
C VAL A 87 -5.81 -11.14 -9.11
N GLU A 88 -4.61 -11.72 -9.05
CA GLU A 88 -4.33 -13.01 -9.69
C GLU A 88 -5.11 -14.16 -9.05
N ALA A 89 -5.37 -14.09 -7.76
CA ALA A 89 -6.16 -15.10 -7.05
C ALA A 89 -7.67 -14.95 -7.29
N GLY A 90 -8.11 -13.93 -8.00
CA GLY A 90 -9.52 -13.71 -8.32
C GLY A 90 -10.33 -13.16 -7.16
N ILE A 91 -9.69 -12.51 -6.19
CA ILE A 91 -10.38 -11.86 -5.09
C ILE A 91 -11.05 -10.57 -5.58
N GLU A 92 -12.33 -10.41 -5.29
CA GLU A 92 -13.12 -9.28 -5.80
C GLU A 92 -13.23 -8.12 -4.81
N ARG A 93 -12.84 -8.33 -3.56
CA ARG A 93 -12.95 -7.30 -2.51
C ARG A 93 -11.88 -7.52 -1.43
N ILE A 94 -11.25 -6.42 -1.04
CA ILE A 94 -10.29 -6.40 0.06
C ILE A 94 -10.51 -5.16 0.90
N LEU A 95 -10.11 -5.23 2.16
CA LEU A 95 -10.07 -4.06 3.04
C LEU A 95 -8.76 -3.33 2.80
N VAL A 96 -8.81 -2.01 2.69
CA VAL A 96 -7.62 -1.15 2.53
C VAL A 96 -7.69 0.03 3.51
N MET A 97 -6.52 0.60 3.82
CA MET A 97 -6.40 1.88 4.52
C MET A 97 -5.97 2.92 3.52
N ILE A 98 -6.67 4.05 3.46
CA ILE A 98 -6.39 5.11 2.48
C ILE A 98 -6.03 6.38 3.23
N ILE A 99 -4.80 6.88 2.99
CA ILE A 99 -4.40 8.19 3.47
C ILE A 99 -5.09 9.24 2.60
N GLU A 100 -5.88 10.10 3.24
CA GLU A 100 -6.66 11.13 2.55
C GLU A 100 -5.92 12.46 2.47
N GLU A 101 -4.86 12.63 3.26
CA GLU A 101 -4.04 13.83 3.23
C GLU A 101 -3.22 13.89 1.94
N ASP A 102 -3.02 15.10 1.42
CA ASP A 102 -2.16 15.28 0.26
C ASP A 102 -0.72 14.94 0.61
N LEU A 103 -0.12 14.08 -0.20
CA LEU A 103 1.26 13.66 -0.04
C LEU A 103 2.09 14.12 -1.23
N THR A 104 3.25 14.69 -0.96
CA THR A 104 4.26 14.91 -2.01
C THR A 104 4.83 13.55 -2.42
N ARG A 105 5.45 13.49 -3.59
CA ARG A 105 6.15 12.27 -4.03
C ARG A 105 7.18 11.82 -2.99
N SER A 106 7.91 12.77 -2.43
CA SER A 106 8.91 12.49 -1.39
C SER A 106 8.29 11.84 -0.15
N GLN A 107 7.16 12.38 0.34
CA GLN A 107 6.46 11.81 1.49
C GLN A 107 5.92 10.41 1.21
N ALA A 108 5.34 10.19 0.03
CA ALA A 108 4.81 8.88 -0.36
C ALA A 108 5.93 7.83 -0.41
N VAL A 109 7.07 8.18 -1.00
CA VAL A 109 8.24 7.28 -1.06
C VAL A 109 8.78 6.99 0.35
N ALA A 110 8.82 8.00 1.23
CA ALA A 110 9.27 7.82 2.60
C ALA A 110 8.39 6.83 3.37
N ILE A 111 7.07 6.92 3.21
CA ILE A 111 6.12 5.99 3.83
C ILE A 111 6.35 4.56 3.30
N GLN A 112 6.48 4.43 1.98
CA GLN A 112 6.74 3.14 1.35
C GLN A 112 8.02 2.49 1.92
N LEU A 113 9.12 3.23 1.98
CA LEU A 113 10.40 2.71 2.47
C LEU A 113 10.35 2.41 3.97
N SER A 114 9.66 3.22 4.76
CA SER A 114 9.49 2.97 6.19
C SER A 114 8.80 1.62 6.44
N HIS A 115 7.77 1.30 5.68
CA HIS A 115 7.09 0.01 5.81
C HIS A 115 7.96 -1.15 5.32
N ASN A 116 8.66 -0.97 4.20
CA ASN A 116 9.51 -2.02 3.64
C ASN A 116 10.76 -2.30 4.49
N ALA A 117 11.28 -1.31 5.19
CA ALA A 117 12.46 -1.47 6.05
C ALA A 117 12.23 -2.46 7.20
N LEU A 118 10.98 -2.68 7.58
CA LEU A 118 10.64 -3.57 8.70
C LEU A 118 10.42 -5.01 8.27
N VAL A 119 10.19 -5.29 6.99
CA VAL A 119 9.83 -6.63 6.51
C VAL A 119 10.40 -6.88 5.12
N GLY A 120 10.98 -8.07 4.90
CA GLY A 120 11.41 -8.56 3.60
C GLY A 120 12.76 -8.07 3.13
N GLU A 121 13.09 -8.41 1.89
CA GLU A 121 14.32 -8.01 1.21
C GLU A 121 14.02 -6.89 0.21
N ASP A 122 14.89 -5.88 0.17
CA ASP A 122 14.79 -4.78 -0.78
C ASP A 122 15.75 -5.01 -1.95
N ASP A 123 15.37 -4.48 -3.12
CA ASP A 123 16.26 -4.35 -4.25
C ASP A 123 17.22 -3.16 -3.98
N PRO A 124 18.54 -3.40 -3.79
CA PRO A 124 19.45 -2.31 -3.46
C PRO A 124 19.51 -1.19 -4.50
N ALA A 125 19.44 -1.54 -5.79
CA ALA A 125 19.47 -0.54 -6.86
C ALA A 125 18.20 0.31 -6.86
N LEU A 126 17.04 -0.33 -6.74
CA LEU A 126 15.76 0.37 -6.69
C LEU A 126 15.60 1.16 -5.40
N LEU A 127 16.09 0.63 -4.27
CA LEU A 127 16.10 1.33 -2.99
C LEU A 127 16.91 2.63 -3.09
N ALA A 128 18.11 2.57 -3.71
CA ALA A 128 18.94 3.76 -3.92
C ALA A 128 18.22 4.79 -4.82
N GLU A 129 17.55 4.33 -5.87
CA GLU A 129 16.79 5.20 -6.76
C GLU A 129 15.65 5.89 -6.03
N LEU A 130 14.89 5.15 -5.21
CA LEU A 130 13.80 5.71 -4.42
C LEU A 130 14.32 6.67 -3.35
N TRP A 131 15.45 6.34 -2.72
CA TRP A 131 16.09 7.22 -1.74
C TRP A 131 16.44 8.57 -2.35
N ALA A 132 16.94 8.57 -3.59
CA ALA A 132 17.29 9.79 -4.29
C ALA A 132 16.07 10.68 -4.60
N GLU A 133 14.87 10.13 -4.64
CA GLU A 133 13.64 10.89 -4.84
C GLU A 133 13.20 11.63 -3.57
N ILE A 134 13.76 11.28 -2.40
CA ILE A 134 13.39 11.93 -1.14
C ILE A 134 14.26 13.17 -0.95
N GLU A 135 13.67 14.34 -1.13
CA GLU A 135 14.39 15.62 -1.06
C GLU A 135 14.42 16.19 0.36
N ASP A 136 13.42 15.86 1.16
CA ASP A 136 13.24 16.40 2.50
C ASP A 136 13.92 15.51 3.55
N ILE A 137 14.82 16.10 4.35
CA ILE A 137 15.52 15.39 5.46
C ILE A 137 14.52 14.83 6.47
N ALA A 138 13.44 15.57 6.77
CA ALA A 138 12.39 15.11 7.68
C ALA A 138 11.69 13.86 7.13
N ALA A 139 11.43 13.81 5.82
CA ALA A 139 10.83 12.65 5.18
C ALA A 139 11.80 11.45 5.20
N LYS A 140 13.10 11.68 4.98
CA LYS A 140 14.12 10.63 5.09
C LYS A 140 14.18 10.06 6.51
N THR A 141 14.11 10.92 7.51
CA THR A 141 14.08 10.50 8.91
C THR A 141 12.84 9.67 9.20
N TYR A 142 11.68 10.09 8.70
CA TYR A 142 10.42 9.33 8.84
C TYR A 142 10.54 7.94 8.22
N ALA A 143 11.19 7.82 7.07
CA ALA A 143 11.41 6.53 6.41
C ALA A 143 12.33 5.59 7.20
N GLY A 144 13.02 6.08 8.23
CA GLY A 144 13.92 5.27 9.04
C GLY A 144 15.25 4.95 8.35
N LEU A 145 15.63 5.77 7.36
CA LEU A 145 16.89 5.58 6.62
C LEU A 145 17.91 6.62 7.03
N SER A 146 19.18 6.19 7.08
CA SER A 146 20.30 7.07 7.37
C SER A 146 20.87 7.65 6.08
N SER A 147 21.36 8.90 6.13
CA SER A 147 22.07 9.54 5.02
C SER A 147 23.55 9.16 4.96
N ASP A 148 24.04 8.41 5.91
CA ASP A 148 25.43 7.97 5.99
C ASP A 148 25.74 6.80 5.07
#